data_46a8efae449c693e1dd3a57743875a74
#
_entry.id   46a8efae449c693e1dd3a57743875a74
#
_cell.length_a   1.000
_cell.length_b   1.000
_cell.length_c   1.000
_cell.angle_alpha   90.00
_cell.angle_beta   90.00
_cell.angle_gamma   90.00
#
_symmetry.space_group_name_H-M   'P 1'
#
loop_
_entity.id
_entity.type
_entity.pdbx_description
1 polymer ?
#
loop_
_entity_poly.entity_id
_entity_poly.type
_entity_poly.pdbx_seq_one_letter_code
_entity_poly.pdbx_strand_id
1 'polypeptide(L)'
;MVLLKSLEKLKTGDKAPDFALKGTDGKTYSLSNFKNAKALLIIFMCNHCPYVKAKQKTIIDLQAKYEKGGLVIVGINSNESENYPEDSFDGMVKTAKEKNFNFIYLHDESQETAKAYGASCTPDPFLFDAKQKLVYHGRFDNALEPGQEAIEFNMDEAIRAVLAGMKPKQDFLYSIGCSIKWKK
;
A
#
# COMPACT_ATOMS: atom_id res chain seq x y z
N MET A 1 -0.51 -11.22 -18.17
CA MET A 1 -0.77 -10.40 -16.98
C MET A 1 -2.25 -10.55 -16.66
N VAL A 2 -2.62 -10.91 -15.44
CA VAL A 2 -4.02 -11.02 -15.02
C VAL A 2 -4.37 -9.78 -14.22
N LEU A 3 -5.44 -9.07 -14.63
CA LEU A 3 -5.98 -7.93 -13.89
C LEU A 3 -7.03 -8.42 -12.91
N LEU A 4 -6.95 -7.92 -11.69
CA LEU A 4 -7.89 -8.22 -10.61
C LEU A 4 -8.41 -6.94 -9.97
N LYS A 5 -9.61 -7.03 -9.42
CA LYS A 5 -10.13 -6.05 -8.46
C LYS A 5 -9.71 -6.46 -7.06
N SER A 6 -9.47 -5.48 -6.19
CA SER A 6 -9.27 -5.76 -4.77
C SER A 6 -10.51 -6.40 -4.16
N LEU A 7 -10.28 -7.29 -3.19
CA LEU A 7 -11.32 -8.06 -2.49
C LEU A 7 -11.44 -7.54 -1.06
N GLU A 8 -12.67 -7.28 -0.63
CA GLU A 8 -12.95 -6.82 0.72
C GLU A 8 -12.92 -7.99 1.73
N LYS A 9 -11.69 -8.46 2.10
CA LYS A 9 -11.50 -9.50 3.12
C LYS A 9 -11.48 -8.91 4.52
N LEU A 10 -10.64 -7.89 4.77
CA LEU A 10 -10.71 -7.10 5.99
C LEU A 10 -11.90 -6.14 5.91
N LYS A 11 -12.59 -5.97 7.04
CA LYS A 11 -13.73 -5.07 7.16
C LYS A 11 -13.35 -3.82 7.95
N THR A 12 -14.03 -2.73 7.68
CA THR A 12 -13.91 -1.50 8.48
C THR A 12 -14.05 -1.80 9.96
N GLY A 13 -13.07 -1.36 10.75
CA GLY A 13 -12.97 -1.62 12.18
C GLY A 13 -12.10 -2.81 12.57
N ASP A 14 -11.72 -3.68 11.62
CA ASP A 14 -10.77 -4.76 11.88
C ASP A 14 -9.38 -4.19 12.19
N LYS A 15 -8.66 -4.86 13.07
CA LYS A 15 -7.26 -4.51 13.34
C LYS A 15 -6.37 -4.92 12.18
N ALA A 16 -5.35 -4.10 11.90
CA ALA A 16 -4.29 -4.47 10.98
C ALA A 16 -3.64 -5.79 11.44
N PRO A 17 -3.53 -6.80 10.58
CA PRO A 17 -2.71 -7.98 10.85
C PRO A 17 -1.25 -7.59 11.10
N ASP A 18 -0.62 -8.21 12.10
CA ASP A 18 0.79 -7.95 12.41
C ASP A 18 1.71 -8.57 11.37
N PHE A 19 2.93 -8.04 11.29
CA PHE A 19 3.98 -8.52 10.41
C PHE A 19 5.36 -8.25 11.02
N ALA A 20 6.38 -8.94 10.53
CA ALA A 20 7.78 -8.65 10.80
C ALA A 20 8.56 -8.78 9.48
N LEU A 21 8.80 -7.66 8.81
CA LEU A 21 9.31 -7.64 7.44
C LEU A 21 10.59 -6.82 7.30
N LYS A 22 11.48 -7.23 6.40
CA LYS A 22 12.72 -6.52 6.09
C LYS A 22 12.43 -5.34 5.17
N GLY A 23 12.89 -4.15 5.54
CA GLY A 23 12.84 -2.94 4.74
C GLY A 23 14.03 -2.79 3.81
N THR A 24 13.83 -2.05 2.73
CA THR A 24 14.89 -1.72 1.75
C THR A 24 16.02 -0.87 2.34
N ASP A 25 15.83 -0.30 3.52
CA ASP A 25 16.85 0.39 4.32
C ASP A 25 17.67 -0.56 5.22
N GLY A 26 17.42 -1.86 5.13
CA GLY A 26 18.10 -2.91 5.90
C GLY A 26 17.56 -3.16 7.31
N LYS A 27 16.56 -2.39 7.78
CA LYS A 27 15.92 -2.59 9.08
C LYS A 27 14.77 -3.58 8.98
N THR A 28 14.39 -4.17 10.12
CA THR A 28 13.17 -4.96 10.23
C THR A 28 12.07 -4.10 10.87
N TYR A 29 10.87 -4.17 10.30
CA TYR A 29 9.70 -3.44 10.76
C TYR A 29 8.58 -4.39 11.13
N SER A 30 7.89 -4.07 12.21
CA SER A 30 6.63 -4.69 12.62
C SER A 30 5.54 -3.62 12.73
N LEU A 31 4.30 -4.04 12.84
CA LEU A 31 3.17 -3.13 13.02
C LEU A 31 3.35 -2.20 14.25
N SER A 32 4.02 -2.69 15.30
CA SER A 32 4.29 -1.93 16.52
C SER A 32 5.19 -0.70 16.31
N ASN A 33 6.03 -0.68 15.26
CA ASN A 33 6.85 0.48 14.92
C ASN A 33 6.00 1.69 14.50
N PHE A 34 4.76 1.46 14.09
CA PHE A 34 3.83 2.48 13.59
C PHE A 34 2.74 2.88 14.60
N LYS A 35 2.87 2.48 15.87
CA LYS A 35 1.88 2.75 16.94
C LYS A 35 1.60 4.23 17.21
N ASN A 36 2.51 5.11 16.82
CA ASN A 36 2.38 6.56 16.98
C ASN A 36 1.84 7.27 15.73
N ALA A 37 1.60 6.56 14.64
CA ALA A 37 1.00 7.13 13.44
C ALA A 37 -0.46 7.52 13.73
N LYS A 38 -0.88 8.71 13.30
CA LYS A 38 -2.30 9.11 13.36
C LYS A 38 -3.11 8.48 12.24
N ALA A 39 -2.45 8.20 11.11
CA ALA A 39 -2.96 7.45 9.98
C ALA A 39 -1.84 6.56 9.45
N LEU A 40 -2.14 5.28 9.20
CA LEU A 40 -1.19 4.31 8.63
C LEU A 40 -1.76 3.79 7.31
N LEU A 41 -1.07 4.07 6.21
CA LEU A 41 -1.44 3.57 4.89
C LEU A 41 -0.51 2.43 4.48
N ILE A 42 -1.03 1.21 4.46
CA ILE A 42 -0.31 0.01 3.98
C ILE A 42 -0.74 -0.26 2.55
N ILE A 43 0.23 -0.42 1.64
CA ILE A 43 -0.01 -0.60 0.22
C ILE A 43 0.71 -1.85 -0.26
N PHE A 44 -0.02 -2.89 -0.68
CA PHE A 44 0.60 -3.98 -1.42
C PHE A 44 0.93 -3.50 -2.83
N MET A 45 2.22 -3.48 -3.15
CA MET A 45 2.75 -2.91 -4.39
C MET A 45 3.98 -3.69 -4.86
N CYS A 46 4.36 -3.49 -6.11
CA CYS A 46 5.51 -4.18 -6.69
C CYS A 46 6.22 -3.27 -7.72
N ASN A 47 7.36 -3.70 -8.24
CA ASN A 47 8.18 -2.84 -9.11
C ASN A 47 7.77 -2.92 -10.59
N HIS A 48 7.33 -4.08 -11.06
CA HIS A 48 7.07 -4.29 -12.49
C HIS A 48 5.67 -3.86 -12.95
N CYS A 49 4.67 -3.79 -12.04
CA CYS A 49 3.27 -3.53 -12.39
C CYS A 49 3.05 -2.11 -12.94
N PRO A 50 2.49 -1.93 -14.15
CA PRO A 50 2.21 -0.61 -14.72
C PRO A 50 1.20 0.19 -13.90
N TYR A 51 0.25 -0.46 -13.24
CA TYR A 51 -0.73 0.17 -12.36
C TYR A 51 -0.05 0.78 -11.11
N VAL A 52 0.95 0.08 -10.56
CA VAL A 52 1.79 0.64 -9.47
C VAL A 52 2.62 1.80 -9.98
N LYS A 53 3.30 1.63 -11.13
CA LYS A 53 4.13 2.69 -11.74
C LYS A 53 3.33 3.97 -11.96
N ALA A 54 2.08 3.86 -12.41
CA ALA A 54 1.18 5.00 -12.61
C ALA A 54 0.82 5.74 -11.30
N LYS A 55 0.88 5.07 -10.14
CA LYS A 55 0.54 5.64 -8.83
C LYS A 55 1.75 6.00 -7.96
N GLN A 56 2.99 5.69 -8.39
CA GLN A 56 4.20 5.97 -7.59
C GLN A 56 4.31 7.44 -7.18
N LYS A 57 4.09 8.36 -8.13
CA LYS A 57 4.12 9.80 -7.81
C LYS A 57 3.04 10.19 -6.81
N THR A 58 1.83 9.67 -6.95
CA THR A 58 0.73 9.91 -6.01
C THR A 58 1.10 9.45 -4.58
N ILE A 59 1.73 8.27 -4.44
CA ILE A 59 2.17 7.74 -3.14
C ILE A 59 3.22 8.65 -2.51
N ILE A 60 4.24 9.06 -3.29
CA ILE A 60 5.29 9.97 -2.83
C ILE A 60 4.70 11.32 -2.39
N ASP A 61 3.81 11.90 -3.20
CA ASP A 61 3.18 13.18 -2.92
C ASP A 61 2.30 13.11 -1.66
N LEU A 62 1.54 12.03 -1.45
CA LEU A 62 0.72 11.83 -0.26
C LEU A 62 1.58 11.75 1.01
N GLN A 63 2.69 11.00 0.98
CA GLN A 63 3.62 10.93 2.13
C GLN A 63 4.18 12.32 2.42
N ALA A 64 4.71 13.03 1.44
CA ALA A 64 5.28 14.37 1.61
C ALA A 64 4.24 15.38 2.14
N LYS A 65 3.01 15.30 1.65
CA LYS A 65 1.91 16.20 2.03
C LYS A 65 1.47 16.03 3.48
N TYR A 66 1.44 14.79 3.98
CA TYR A 66 0.77 14.45 5.23
C TYR A 66 1.69 13.91 6.34
N GLU A 67 3.01 13.71 6.09
CA GLU A 67 3.94 13.18 7.10
C GLU A 67 3.95 14.01 8.39
N LYS A 68 3.98 15.34 8.28
CA LYS A 68 3.93 16.26 9.43
C LYS A 68 2.58 16.22 10.16
N GLY A 69 1.54 15.79 9.47
CA GLY A 69 0.20 15.57 10.05
C GLY A 69 0.08 14.26 10.81
N GLY A 70 1.04 13.34 10.64
CA GLY A 70 1.08 12.03 11.29
C GLY A 70 0.70 10.86 10.39
N LEU A 71 0.70 11.03 9.06
CA LEU A 71 0.60 9.92 8.11
C LEU A 71 1.93 9.16 8.03
N VAL A 72 1.86 7.85 8.06
CA VAL A 72 2.95 6.95 7.69
C VAL A 72 2.49 6.05 6.55
N ILE A 73 3.26 5.99 5.47
CA ILE A 73 3.02 5.07 4.35
C ILE A 73 4.03 3.93 4.40
N VAL A 74 3.51 2.71 4.20
CA VAL A 74 4.29 1.48 4.12
C VAL A 74 3.90 0.73 2.85
N GLY A 75 4.82 0.63 1.89
CA GLY A 75 4.68 -0.26 0.75
C GLY A 75 5.14 -1.67 1.11
N ILE A 76 4.44 -2.70 0.67
CA ILE A 76 4.81 -4.10 0.88
C ILE A 76 4.82 -4.81 -0.47
N ASN A 77 5.96 -5.41 -0.83
CA ASN A 77 6.07 -6.27 -2.00
C ASN A 77 6.05 -7.73 -1.58
N SER A 78 5.02 -8.44 -2.05
CA SER A 78 4.80 -9.87 -1.79
C SER A 78 4.89 -10.72 -3.06
N ASN A 79 5.39 -10.17 -4.17
CA ASN A 79 5.56 -10.96 -5.38
C ASN A 79 6.72 -11.94 -5.26
N GLU A 80 6.56 -13.13 -5.85
CA GLU A 80 7.68 -14.04 -6.05
C GLU A 80 8.68 -13.41 -7.04
N SER A 81 9.97 -13.67 -6.85
CA SER A 81 11.05 -13.03 -7.59
C SER A 81 11.81 -13.96 -8.56
N GLU A 82 11.47 -15.25 -8.59
CA GLU A 82 12.12 -16.21 -9.51
C GLU A 82 11.77 -15.88 -10.97
N ASN A 83 10.48 -15.62 -11.24
CA ASN A 83 10.01 -15.25 -12.58
C ASN A 83 9.88 -13.72 -12.74
N TYR A 84 9.96 -12.97 -11.64
CA TYR A 84 9.85 -11.51 -11.61
C TYR A 84 11.06 -10.88 -10.87
N PRO A 85 12.28 -10.96 -11.44
CA PRO A 85 13.50 -10.53 -10.76
C PRO A 85 13.53 -9.05 -10.38
N GLU A 86 12.74 -8.21 -11.05
CA GLU A 86 12.54 -6.81 -10.68
C GLU A 86 11.93 -6.66 -9.27
N ASP A 87 11.19 -7.66 -8.79
CA ASP A 87 10.55 -7.68 -7.47
C ASP A 87 11.41 -8.38 -6.39
N SER A 88 12.64 -8.79 -6.73
CA SER A 88 13.62 -9.27 -5.74
C SER A 88 13.96 -8.16 -4.72
N PHE A 89 14.48 -8.55 -3.57
CA PHE A 89 14.88 -7.59 -2.54
C PHE A 89 15.88 -6.55 -3.09
N ASP A 90 16.87 -6.97 -3.86
CA ASP A 90 17.83 -6.06 -4.50
C ASP A 90 17.16 -5.16 -5.53
N GLY A 91 16.22 -5.69 -6.31
CA GLY A 91 15.38 -4.91 -7.23
C GLY A 91 14.55 -3.85 -6.49
N MET A 92 14.01 -4.19 -5.32
CA MET A 92 13.28 -3.24 -4.47
C MET A 92 14.18 -2.13 -3.94
N VAL A 93 15.38 -2.46 -3.44
CA VAL A 93 16.38 -1.48 -2.96
C VAL A 93 16.74 -0.52 -4.08
N LYS A 94 17.04 -1.05 -5.28
CA LYS A 94 17.33 -0.26 -6.47
C LYS A 94 16.18 0.68 -6.83
N THR A 95 14.96 0.15 -6.93
CA THR A 95 13.76 0.93 -7.29
C THR A 95 13.49 2.04 -6.26
N ALA A 96 13.56 1.73 -4.97
CA ALA A 96 13.32 2.71 -3.91
C ALA A 96 14.30 3.88 -4.00
N LYS A 97 15.58 3.61 -4.31
CA LYS A 97 16.63 4.62 -4.50
C LYS A 97 16.40 5.44 -5.77
N GLU A 98 16.19 4.79 -6.93
CA GLU A 98 16.02 5.44 -8.23
C GLU A 98 14.77 6.32 -8.30
N LYS A 99 13.69 5.90 -7.64
CA LYS A 99 12.41 6.62 -7.58
C LYS A 99 12.30 7.58 -6.40
N ASN A 100 13.36 7.67 -5.57
CA ASN A 100 13.37 8.52 -4.38
C ASN A 100 12.16 8.29 -3.48
N PHE A 101 11.86 7.04 -3.15
CA PHE A 101 10.76 6.72 -2.24
C PHE A 101 10.99 7.38 -0.88
N ASN A 102 10.06 8.19 -0.45
CA ASN A 102 10.04 8.87 0.85
C ASN A 102 9.18 8.15 1.88
N PHE A 103 8.87 6.88 1.62
CA PHE A 103 8.08 5.99 2.46
C PHE A 103 8.82 4.67 2.68
N ILE A 104 8.38 3.88 3.67
CA ILE A 104 8.99 2.59 4.02
C ILE A 104 8.56 1.55 2.99
N TYR A 105 9.52 0.77 2.46
CA TYR A 105 9.25 -0.29 1.49
C TYR A 105 9.77 -1.62 2.00
N LEU A 106 8.86 -2.58 2.23
CA LEU A 106 9.08 -3.84 2.91
C LEU A 106 8.93 -5.03 1.96
N HIS A 107 9.72 -6.08 2.21
CA HIS A 107 9.67 -7.34 1.47
C HIS A 107 8.94 -8.41 2.27
N ASP A 108 7.80 -8.86 1.78
CA ASP A 108 7.02 -9.99 2.31
C ASP A 108 7.35 -11.25 1.50
N GLU A 109 8.57 -11.78 1.71
CA GLU A 109 9.07 -12.95 0.99
C GLU A 109 8.20 -14.19 1.21
N SER A 110 7.64 -14.36 2.40
CA SER A 110 6.77 -15.49 2.75
C SER A 110 5.38 -15.39 2.13
N GLN A 111 4.96 -14.20 1.74
CA GLN A 111 3.61 -13.88 1.24
C GLN A 111 2.49 -14.02 2.29
N GLU A 112 2.86 -14.31 3.54
CA GLU A 112 1.89 -14.51 4.62
C GLU A 112 1.21 -13.19 5.01
N THR A 113 1.93 -12.05 4.92
CA THR A 113 1.34 -10.74 5.18
C THR A 113 0.26 -10.41 4.15
N ALA A 114 0.54 -10.60 2.84
CA ALA A 114 -0.47 -10.37 1.81
C ALA A 114 -1.70 -11.27 1.99
N LYS A 115 -1.51 -12.54 2.35
CA LYS A 115 -2.61 -13.47 2.64
C LYS A 115 -3.43 -13.03 3.85
N ALA A 116 -2.78 -12.57 4.92
CA ALA A 116 -3.45 -12.10 6.14
C ALA A 116 -4.33 -10.88 5.85
N TYR A 117 -3.83 -9.91 5.09
CA TYR A 117 -4.59 -8.74 4.66
C TYR A 117 -5.67 -9.07 3.60
N GLY A 118 -5.54 -10.19 2.92
CA GLY A 118 -6.38 -10.56 1.79
C GLY A 118 -6.11 -9.73 0.53
N ALA A 119 -4.89 -9.21 0.42
CA ALA A 119 -4.46 -8.49 -0.77
C ALA A 119 -4.50 -9.41 -1.99
N SER A 120 -5.04 -8.92 -3.09
CA SER A 120 -5.25 -9.71 -4.32
C SER A 120 -4.57 -9.13 -5.54
N CYS A 121 -4.34 -7.83 -5.55
CA CYS A 121 -3.75 -7.10 -6.67
C CYS A 121 -2.69 -6.10 -6.19
N THR A 122 -2.02 -5.45 -7.13
CA THR A 122 -1.11 -4.35 -6.89
C THR A 122 -1.41 -3.18 -7.84
N PRO A 123 -1.61 -1.95 -7.32
CA PRO A 123 -1.59 -1.58 -5.91
C PRO A 123 -2.89 -1.94 -5.18
N ASP A 124 -2.77 -2.34 -3.91
CA ASP A 124 -3.92 -2.62 -3.04
C ASP A 124 -3.73 -1.87 -1.69
N PRO A 125 -4.31 -0.67 -1.53
CA PRO A 125 -4.09 0.18 -0.37
C PRO A 125 -5.12 -0.02 0.74
N PHE A 126 -4.63 -0.06 1.99
CA PHE A 126 -5.39 -0.19 3.24
C PHE A 126 -5.03 0.96 4.17
N LEU A 127 -6.00 1.82 4.52
CA LEU A 127 -5.81 2.94 5.43
C LEU A 127 -6.36 2.60 6.81
N PHE A 128 -5.52 2.78 7.82
CA PHE A 128 -5.83 2.53 9.22
C PHE A 128 -5.77 3.82 10.03
N ASP A 129 -6.60 3.89 11.08
CA ASP A 129 -6.59 4.98 12.06
C ASP A 129 -5.44 4.85 13.10
N ALA A 130 -5.38 5.79 14.05
CA ALA A 130 -4.39 5.80 15.13
C ALA A 130 -4.48 4.57 16.08
N LYS A 131 -5.58 3.81 16.05
CA LYS A 131 -5.76 2.55 16.78
C LYS A 131 -5.43 1.34 15.91
N GLN A 132 -4.88 1.57 14.72
CA GLN A 132 -4.59 0.55 13.72
C GLN A 132 -5.83 -0.25 13.31
N LYS A 133 -7.00 0.41 13.25
CA LYS A 133 -8.24 -0.15 12.74
C LYS A 133 -8.46 0.32 11.30
N LEU A 134 -8.87 -0.61 10.42
CA LEU A 134 -9.17 -0.30 9.03
C LEU A 134 -10.30 0.72 8.95
N VAL A 135 -10.11 1.78 8.18
CA VAL A 135 -11.09 2.85 7.97
C VAL A 135 -11.40 3.10 6.50
N TYR A 136 -10.49 2.70 5.61
CA TYR A 136 -10.71 2.72 4.17
C TYR A 136 -9.83 1.67 3.48
N HIS A 137 -10.42 0.91 2.57
CA HIS A 137 -9.70 -0.01 1.69
C HIS A 137 -10.06 0.31 0.25
N GLY A 138 -9.04 0.57 -0.59
CA GLY A 138 -9.32 0.72 -2.01
C GLY A 138 -8.50 1.78 -2.73
N ARG A 139 -9.00 2.17 -3.90
CA ARG A 139 -8.31 2.95 -4.92
C ARG A 139 -7.78 4.30 -4.42
N PHE A 140 -6.70 4.79 -5.03
CA PHE A 140 -6.17 6.14 -4.78
C PHE A 140 -7.11 7.21 -5.33
N ASP A 141 -7.63 6.98 -6.52
CA ASP A 141 -8.44 7.91 -7.30
C ASP A 141 -9.31 7.13 -8.30
N ASN A 142 -10.13 7.82 -9.08
CA ASN A 142 -11.00 7.19 -10.08
C ASN A 142 -10.35 6.95 -11.44
N ALA A 143 -9.05 7.28 -11.63
CA ALA A 143 -8.25 6.88 -12.78
C ALA A 143 -7.78 5.43 -12.60
N LEU A 144 -8.61 4.48 -13.00
CA LEU A 144 -8.37 3.05 -12.80
C LEU A 144 -7.34 2.46 -13.76
N GLU A 145 -7.15 3.08 -14.92
CA GLU A 145 -6.19 2.63 -15.94
C GLU A 145 -4.95 3.54 -15.98
N PRO A 146 -3.76 2.99 -16.26
CA PRO A 146 -2.57 3.79 -16.50
C PRO A 146 -2.79 4.81 -17.63
N GLY A 147 -2.42 6.09 -17.39
CA GLY A 147 -2.59 7.19 -18.36
C GLY A 147 -3.96 7.87 -18.33
N GLN A 148 -4.91 7.37 -17.56
CA GLN A 148 -6.19 8.04 -17.32
C GLN A 148 -5.99 9.21 -16.34
N GLU A 149 -6.70 10.32 -16.56
CA GLU A 149 -6.74 11.45 -15.64
C GLU A 149 -7.75 11.23 -14.52
N ALA A 150 -7.33 11.57 -13.29
CA ALA A 150 -8.20 11.49 -12.13
C ALA A 150 -8.98 12.79 -11.93
N ILE A 151 -10.27 12.67 -11.59
CA ILE A 151 -11.13 13.78 -11.18
C ILE A 151 -11.64 13.62 -9.74
N GLU A 152 -11.49 12.43 -9.14
CA GLU A 152 -11.77 12.13 -7.75
C GLU A 152 -10.50 11.59 -7.09
N PHE A 153 -10.16 12.07 -5.90
CA PHE A 153 -8.95 11.71 -5.16
C PHE A 153 -9.32 11.02 -3.84
N ASN A 154 -9.85 9.80 -3.97
CA ASN A 154 -10.50 9.07 -2.89
C ASN A 154 -9.58 8.81 -1.69
N MET A 155 -8.31 8.43 -1.91
CA MET A 155 -7.34 8.20 -0.83
C MET A 155 -6.94 9.51 -0.14
N ASP A 156 -6.74 10.59 -0.88
CA ASP A 156 -6.44 11.92 -0.30
C ASP A 156 -7.57 12.39 0.62
N GLU A 157 -8.83 12.24 0.18
CA GLU A 157 -10.01 12.56 0.98
C GLU A 157 -10.10 11.69 2.25
N ALA A 158 -9.83 10.39 2.12
CA ALA A 158 -9.85 9.46 3.24
C ALA A 158 -8.76 9.82 4.28
N ILE A 159 -7.52 10.06 3.84
CA ILE A 159 -6.42 10.47 4.72
C ILE A 159 -6.76 11.78 5.45
N ARG A 160 -7.29 12.78 4.75
CA ARG A 160 -7.70 14.05 5.39
C ARG A 160 -8.75 13.85 6.47
N ALA A 161 -9.75 13.01 6.20
CA ALA A 161 -10.80 12.70 7.17
C ALA A 161 -10.20 12.05 8.43
N VAL A 162 -9.35 11.02 8.26
CA VAL A 162 -8.72 10.31 9.38
C VAL A 162 -7.84 11.24 10.22
N LEU A 163 -7.00 12.06 9.58
CA LEU A 163 -6.13 13.01 10.28
C LEU A 163 -6.91 14.09 11.02
N ALA A 164 -8.13 14.42 10.57
CA ALA A 164 -9.06 15.33 11.26
C ALA A 164 -9.90 14.62 12.34
N GLY A 165 -9.68 13.32 12.61
CA GLY A 165 -10.46 12.53 13.57
C GLY A 165 -11.86 12.16 13.08
N MET A 166 -12.11 12.25 11.78
CA MET A 166 -13.38 11.92 11.15
C MET A 166 -13.30 10.60 10.41
N LYS A 167 -14.45 9.97 10.14
CA LYS A 167 -14.53 8.81 9.27
C LYS A 167 -14.50 9.23 7.80
N PRO A 168 -13.83 8.45 6.92
CA PRO A 168 -13.98 8.61 5.47
C PRO A 168 -15.44 8.50 5.04
N LYS A 169 -15.80 9.17 3.95
CA LYS A 169 -17.17 9.11 3.38
C LYS A 169 -17.54 7.71 2.89
N GLN A 170 -16.55 6.97 2.42
CA GLN A 170 -16.67 5.59 1.95
C GLN A 170 -15.60 4.76 2.63
N ASP A 171 -15.89 3.53 2.90
CA ASP A 171 -14.99 2.57 3.57
C ASP A 171 -14.35 1.58 2.59
N PHE A 172 -15.00 1.35 1.45
CA PHE A 172 -14.48 0.48 0.39
C PHE A 172 -14.78 1.00 -1.02
N LEU A 173 -13.73 1.12 -1.83
CA LEU A 173 -13.80 1.38 -3.28
C LEU A 173 -12.73 0.53 -3.96
N TYR A 174 -13.11 -0.53 -4.67
CA TYR A 174 -12.13 -1.45 -5.23
C TYR A 174 -11.02 -0.77 -6.03
N SER A 175 -9.80 -1.25 -5.85
CA SER A 175 -8.65 -0.99 -6.72
C SER A 175 -8.68 -1.95 -7.92
N ILE A 176 -8.02 -1.56 -9.01
CA ILE A 176 -7.69 -2.46 -10.11
C ILE A 176 -6.17 -2.52 -10.24
N GLY A 177 -5.65 -3.71 -10.47
CA GLY A 177 -4.22 -3.89 -10.69
C GLY A 177 -3.84 -5.30 -11.10
N CYS A 178 -2.54 -5.52 -11.24
CA CYS A 178 -2.00 -6.83 -11.55
C CYS A 178 -2.19 -7.78 -10.37
N SER A 179 -2.51 -9.05 -10.63
CA SER A 179 -2.52 -10.07 -9.58
C SER A 179 -1.18 -10.13 -8.85
N ILE A 180 -1.19 -10.36 -7.55
CA ILE A 180 0.01 -10.76 -6.80
C ILE A 180 0.56 -12.05 -7.42
N LYS A 181 1.89 -12.13 -7.53
CA LYS A 181 2.58 -13.31 -8.07
C LYS A 181 2.89 -14.25 -6.91
N TRP A 182 2.03 -15.25 -6.73
CA TRP A 182 2.16 -16.22 -5.66
C TRP A 182 3.24 -17.26 -5.97
N LYS A 183 4.02 -17.63 -4.97
CA LYS A 183 4.89 -18.82 -5.01
C LYS A 183 4.04 -20.07 -5.26
N LYS A 184 4.54 -20.99 -6.06
CA LYS A 184 3.91 -22.29 -6.33
C LYS A 184 4.17 -23.28 -5.20
#